data_5acc8b212390e57e477a73fa629b4fef
#
_entry.id   5acc8b212390e57e477a73fa629b4fef
#
_cell.length_a   1.000
_cell.length_b   1.000
_cell.length_c   1.000
_cell.angle_alpha   90.00
_cell.angle_beta   90.00
_cell.angle_gamma   90.00
#
_symmetry.space_group_name_H-M   'P 1'
#
loop_
_entity.id
_entity.type
_entity.pdbx_description
1 polymer ?
#
loop_
_entity_poly.entity_id
_entity_poly.type
_entity_poly.pdbx_seq_one_letter_code
_entity_poly.pdbx_strand_id
1 'polypeptide(L)'
;LLITGYTLGNTPNQIRSISLGVFLNENEILHVGSCGNIPTNLRKDLYKKLVKLKVNSNFQKIASNGSAYNFIKPEIVCEIKLLEFQGDKSNDEPIRHLKYQYLNKSLNATGRSRSVSILNCNVVNIRSDKKANFEDCGIDQIIKVSGIPKSEFKETNNKDLPKSKIIKVMNAILIYYSYSSPSYFSFYSRLRQL
;
A
#
# COMPACT_ATOMS: atom_id res chain seq x y z
N LEU A 1 -8.42 -0.07 -11.58
CA LEU A 1 -7.27 0.12 -10.70
C LEU A 1 -6.54 -1.20 -10.46
N LEU A 2 -5.23 -1.12 -10.13
CA LEU A 2 -4.41 -2.27 -9.74
C LEU A 2 -4.66 -2.68 -8.30
N ILE A 3 -4.70 -3.98 -8.03
CA ILE A 3 -4.56 -4.51 -6.67
C ILE A 3 -3.06 -4.68 -6.39
N THR A 4 -2.56 -4.04 -5.32
CA THR A 4 -1.14 -4.02 -4.97
C THR A 4 -0.83 -4.72 -3.64
N GLY A 5 -1.87 -5.06 -2.89
CA GLY A 5 -1.76 -5.77 -1.62
C GLY A 5 -3.11 -6.06 -1.00
N TYR A 6 -3.10 -6.84 0.08
CA TYR A 6 -4.32 -7.22 0.80
C TYR A 6 -4.07 -7.36 2.30
N THR A 7 -5.11 -7.23 3.10
CA THR A 7 -5.14 -7.66 4.50
C THR A 7 -6.08 -8.86 4.67
N LEU A 8 -5.82 -9.67 5.68
CA LEU A 8 -6.65 -10.82 6.02
C LEU A 8 -7.79 -10.40 6.95
N GLY A 9 -8.92 -11.06 6.82
CA GLY A 9 -10.05 -10.97 7.73
C GLY A 9 -9.88 -11.88 8.95
N ASN A 10 -10.82 -11.78 9.89
CA ASN A 10 -10.87 -12.70 11.05
C ASN A 10 -11.30 -14.11 10.62
N THR A 11 -12.05 -14.23 9.53
CA THR A 11 -12.42 -15.53 8.95
C THR A 11 -11.24 -16.07 8.14
N PRO A 12 -10.81 -17.32 8.35
CA PRO A 12 -9.73 -17.93 7.61
C PRO A 12 -9.94 -17.88 6.09
N ASN A 13 -8.86 -17.70 5.36
CA ASN A 13 -8.84 -17.70 3.88
C ASN A 13 -9.76 -16.66 3.23
N GLN A 14 -9.97 -15.53 3.88
CA GLN A 14 -10.74 -14.41 3.35
C GLN A 14 -9.96 -13.09 3.39
N ILE A 15 -10.10 -12.32 2.32
CA ILE A 15 -9.57 -10.97 2.24
C ILE A 15 -10.48 -10.03 3.03
N ARG A 16 -9.89 -9.16 3.87
CA ARG A 16 -10.59 -8.05 4.54
C ARG A 16 -10.62 -6.79 3.67
N SER A 17 -9.45 -6.37 3.21
CA SER A 17 -9.31 -5.19 2.37
C SER A 17 -8.20 -5.36 1.34
N ILE A 18 -8.27 -4.59 0.27
CA ILE A 18 -7.26 -4.52 -0.78
C ILE A 18 -6.63 -3.14 -0.82
N SER A 19 -5.35 -3.09 -1.14
CA SER A 19 -4.60 -1.87 -1.45
C SER A 19 -4.66 -1.62 -2.95
N LEU A 20 -4.90 -0.37 -3.33
CA LEU A 20 -5.14 0.03 -4.72
C LEU A 20 -4.06 1.00 -5.19
N GLY A 21 -3.69 0.86 -6.44
CA GLY A 21 -2.74 1.72 -7.11
C GLY A 21 -3.07 1.96 -8.57
N VAL A 22 -2.36 2.92 -9.16
CA VAL A 22 -2.35 3.22 -10.60
C VAL A 22 -0.92 3.37 -11.07
N PHE A 23 -0.67 3.11 -12.34
CA PHE A 23 0.61 3.45 -12.93
C PHE A 23 0.75 4.96 -13.07
N LEU A 24 1.81 5.52 -12.49
CA LEU A 24 2.21 6.91 -12.66
C LEU A 24 2.96 7.10 -13.99
N ASN A 25 3.75 6.09 -14.34
CA ASN A 25 4.43 5.86 -15.61
C ASN A 25 4.61 4.35 -15.81
N GLU A 26 5.31 3.92 -16.87
CA GLU A 26 5.50 2.50 -17.21
C GLU A 26 6.09 1.64 -16.08
N ASN A 27 6.86 2.23 -15.17
CA ASN A 27 7.62 1.51 -14.15
C ASN A 27 7.17 1.82 -12.71
N GLU A 28 6.48 2.94 -12.49
CA GLU A 28 6.10 3.38 -11.16
C GLU A 28 4.61 3.28 -10.90
N ILE A 29 4.25 2.75 -9.76
CA ILE A 29 2.89 2.66 -9.27
C ILE A 29 2.71 3.66 -8.13
N LEU A 30 1.67 4.47 -8.20
CA LEU A 30 1.22 5.37 -7.17
C LEU A 30 0.11 4.70 -6.36
N HIS A 31 0.27 4.65 -5.05
CA HIS A 31 -0.80 4.24 -4.16
C HIS A 31 -1.92 5.29 -4.15
N VAL A 32 -3.17 4.85 -4.25
CA VAL A 32 -4.34 5.75 -4.30
C VAL A 32 -5.36 5.49 -3.20
N GLY A 33 -5.23 4.40 -2.48
CA GLY A 33 -6.14 4.10 -1.38
C GLY A 33 -6.30 2.62 -1.09
N SER A 34 -7.34 2.30 -0.35
CA SER A 34 -7.68 0.93 0.03
C SER A 34 -9.19 0.75 0.01
N CYS A 35 -9.64 -0.45 -0.34
CA CYS A 35 -11.05 -0.80 -0.34
C CYS A 35 -11.30 -2.01 0.56
N GLY A 36 -12.18 -1.87 1.54
CA GLY A 36 -12.62 -2.95 2.43
C GLY A 36 -14.01 -3.50 2.08
N ASN A 37 -14.76 -2.78 1.26
CA ASN A 37 -16.09 -3.20 0.86
C ASN A 37 -15.98 -4.12 -0.38
N ILE A 38 -15.71 -5.39 -0.12
CA ILE A 38 -15.55 -6.45 -1.11
C ILE A 38 -16.73 -7.38 -0.98
N PRO A 39 -17.45 -7.71 -2.06
CA PRO A 39 -18.54 -8.68 -2.03
C PRO A 39 -18.09 -10.02 -1.42
N THR A 40 -18.96 -10.62 -0.59
CA THR A 40 -18.61 -11.82 0.19
C THR A 40 -18.20 -12.99 -0.71
N ASN A 41 -18.86 -13.16 -1.83
CA ASN A 41 -18.54 -14.19 -2.83
C ASN A 41 -17.14 -14.02 -3.44
N LEU A 42 -16.65 -12.76 -3.59
CA LEU A 42 -15.33 -12.48 -4.14
C LEU A 42 -14.20 -12.66 -3.12
N ARG A 43 -14.46 -12.57 -1.82
CA ARG A 43 -13.41 -12.57 -0.78
C ARG A 43 -12.55 -13.83 -0.77
N LYS A 44 -13.18 -15.00 -0.90
CA LYS A 44 -12.49 -16.30 -0.94
C LYS A 44 -11.72 -16.51 -2.24
N ASP A 45 -12.31 -16.12 -3.36
CA ASP A 45 -11.68 -16.29 -4.66
C ASP A 45 -10.50 -15.32 -4.85
N LEU A 46 -10.65 -14.09 -4.36
CA LEU A 46 -9.54 -13.16 -4.29
C LEU A 46 -8.41 -13.70 -3.40
N TYR A 47 -8.71 -14.26 -2.24
CA TYR A 47 -7.69 -14.85 -1.39
C TYR A 47 -6.87 -15.91 -2.14
N LYS A 48 -7.53 -16.86 -2.82
CA LYS A 48 -6.85 -17.93 -3.59
C LYS A 48 -5.93 -17.37 -4.68
N LYS A 49 -6.32 -16.26 -5.31
CA LYS A 49 -5.53 -15.58 -6.35
C LYS A 49 -4.38 -14.78 -5.75
N LEU A 50 -4.68 -13.91 -4.78
CA LEU A 50 -3.72 -12.94 -4.26
C LEU A 50 -2.60 -13.58 -3.43
N VAL A 51 -2.89 -14.66 -2.68
CA VAL A 51 -1.87 -15.34 -1.87
C VAL A 51 -0.73 -15.92 -2.71
N LYS A 52 -1.03 -16.37 -3.93
CA LYS A 52 -0.05 -16.91 -4.87
C LYS A 52 0.89 -15.83 -5.45
N LEU A 53 0.44 -14.58 -5.41
CA LEU A 53 1.15 -13.42 -5.95
C LEU A 53 1.93 -12.66 -4.88
N LYS A 54 1.97 -13.16 -3.64
CA LYS A 54 2.66 -12.50 -2.53
C LYS A 54 4.14 -12.28 -2.87
N VAL A 55 4.61 -11.06 -2.61
CA VAL A 55 6.01 -10.65 -2.83
C VAL A 55 6.55 -9.91 -1.61
N ASN A 56 7.87 -9.78 -1.57
CA ASN A 56 8.53 -8.96 -0.57
C ASN A 56 8.36 -7.46 -0.86
N SER A 57 8.63 -6.63 0.14
CA SER A 57 8.70 -5.17 -0.02
C SER A 57 9.73 -4.58 0.94
N ASN A 58 10.34 -3.46 0.56
CA ASN A 58 11.23 -2.70 1.43
C ASN A 58 10.50 -1.65 2.29
N PHE A 59 9.16 -1.70 2.29
CA PHE A 59 8.30 -0.84 3.10
C PHE A 59 7.14 -1.64 3.69
N GLN A 60 6.50 -1.09 4.71
CA GLN A 60 5.31 -1.67 5.33
C GLN A 60 4.15 -0.68 5.30
N LYS A 61 2.95 -1.19 5.12
CA LYS A 61 1.71 -0.43 5.24
C LYS A 61 0.80 -1.12 6.23
N ILE A 62 0.25 -0.31 7.13
CA ILE A 62 -0.70 -0.76 8.15
C ILE A 62 -2.08 -0.20 7.81
N ALA A 63 -3.09 -1.03 7.84
CA ALA A 63 -4.48 -0.63 7.72
C ALA A 63 -4.97 0.08 8.99
N SER A 64 -6.10 0.79 8.92
CA SER A 64 -6.68 1.51 10.06
C SER A 64 -6.97 0.63 11.28
N ASN A 65 -7.20 -0.65 11.06
CA ASN A 65 -7.43 -1.64 12.13
C ASN A 65 -6.14 -2.29 12.67
N GLY A 66 -4.96 -1.79 12.33
CA GLY A 66 -3.67 -2.32 12.76
C GLY A 66 -3.11 -3.50 11.95
N SER A 67 -3.88 -4.07 11.02
CA SER A 67 -3.41 -5.20 10.21
C SER A 67 -2.37 -4.74 9.18
N ALA A 68 -1.26 -5.49 9.07
CA ALA A 68 -0.27 -5.24 8.02
C ALA A 68 -0.77 -5.74 6.64
N TYR A 69 -0.46 -4.98 5.59
CA TYR A 69 -0.70 -5.42 4.23
C TYR A 69 0.32 -6.46 3.78
N ASN A 70 -0.18 -7.52 3.15
CA ASN A 70 0.62 -8.42 2.35
C ASN A 70 0.67 -7.85 0.93
N PHE A 71 1.84 -7.52 0.45
CA PHE A 71 2.01 -7.00 -0.91
C PHE A 71 2.05 -8.12 -1.93
N ILE A 72 1.61 -7.82 -3.15
CA ILE A 72 1.53 -8.77 -4.24
C ILE A 72 2.18 -8.20 -5.51
N LYS A 73 2.56 -9.08 -6.43
CA LYS A 73 2.87 -8.69 -7.80
C LYS A 73 1.67 -7.96 -8.40
N PRO A 74 1.82 -6.73 -8.92
CA PRO A 74 0.70 -5.90 -9.37
C PRO A 74 0.23 -6.33 -10.79
N GLU A 75 -0.49 -7.44 -10.87
CA GLU A 75 -0.99 -7.99 -12.14
C GLU A 75 -2.51 -8.19 -12.17
N ILE A 76 -3.20 -7.89 -11.07
CA ILE A 76 -4.67 -8.02 -11.02
C ILE A 76 -5.31 -6.64 -11.08
N VAL A 77 -6.22 -6.50 -12.03
CA VAL A 77 -7.00 -5.27 -12.22
C VAL A 77 -8.39 -5.47 -11.63
N CYS A 78 -8.88 -4.49 -10.91
CA CYS A 78 -10.24 -4.47 -10.39
C CYS A 78 -10.99 -3.20 -10.80
N GLU A 79 -12.28 -3.35 -10.95
CA GLU A 79 -13.24 -2.26 -11.08
C GLU A 79 -13.76 -1.88 -9.70
N ILE A 80 -13.74 -0.59 -9.41
CA ILE A 80 -14.32 -0.05 -8.18
C ILE A 80 -15.37 1.00 -8.51
N LYS A 81 -16.43 1.02 -7.69
CA LYS A 81 -17.36 2.15 -7.61
C LYS A 81 -16.98 2.95 -6.36
N LEU A 82 -16.86 4.24 -6.50
CA LEU A 82 -16.50 5.14 -5.41
C LEU A 82 -17.41 6.36 -5.42
N LEU A 83 -17.46 7.08 -4.30
CA LEU A 83 -18.17 8.34 -4.21
C LEU A 83 -17.36 9.43 -4.92
N GLU A 84 -16.11 9.60 -4.49
CA GLU A 84 -15.20 10.59 -5.06
C GLU A 84 -13.72 10.27 -4.81
N PHE A 85 -12.86 10.96 -5.53
CA PHE A 85 -11.45 11.08 -5.23
C PHE A 85 -11.19 12.40 -4.50
N GLN A 86 -10.74 12.32 -3.26
CA GLN A 86 -10.32 13.48 -2.49
C GLN A 86 -8.85 13.77 -2.75
N GLY A 87 -8.54 14.98 -3.24
CA GLY A 87 -7.17 15.41 -3.55
C GLY A 87 -6.45 16.05 -2.39
N ASP A 88 -7.18 16.67 -1.46
CA ASP A 88 -6.64 17.43 -0.35
C ASP A 88 -7.17 16.93 0.99
N LYS A 89 -6.43 17.14 2.05
CA LYS A 89 -6.84 16.89 3.43
C LYS A 89 -7.79 18.01 3.90
N SER A 90 -8.39 17.84 5.09
CA SER A 90 -9.24 18.84 5.73
C SER A 90 -8.54 20.17 6.07
N ASN A 91 -7.23 20.20 6.05
CA ASN A 91 -6.40 21.39 6.27
C ASN A 91 -5.81 21.96 4.96
N ASP A 92 -6.44 21.65 3.83
CA ASP A 92 -6.06 22.07 2.48
C ASP A 92 -4.65 21.61 2.03
N GLU A 93 -4.00 20.72 2.79
CA GLU A 93 -2.74 20.15 2.34
C GLU A 93 -2.98 19.05 1.28
N PRO A 94 -2.16 19.01 0.22
CA PRO A 94 -2.26 17.97 -0.80
C PRO A 94 -2.03 16.58 -0.22
N ILE A 95 -2.89 15.64 -0.58
CA ILE A 95 -2.71 14.24 -0.23
C ILE A 95 -1.51 13.70 -1.00
N ARG A 96 -0.59 13.04 -0.28
CA ARG A 96 0.60 12.42 -0.84
C ARG A 96 0.70 10.97 -0.40
N HIS A 97 0.84 10.08 -1.37
CA HIS A 97 1.00 8.65 -1.12
C HIS A 97 2.34 8.14 -1.64
N LEU A 98 2.69 6.92 -1.21
CA LEU A 98 3.87 6.21 -1.63
C LEU A 98 3.81 5.90 -3.13
N LYS A 99 4.96 6.09 -3.79
CA LYS A 99 5.28 5.51 -5.10
C LYS A 99 6.17 4.30 -4.88
N TYR A 100 6.04 3.31 -5.73
CA TYR A 100 6.87 2.12 -5.70
C TYR A 100 6.98 1.46 -7.07
N GLN A 101 8.04 0.69 -7.26
CA GLN A 101 8.29 -0.11 -8.44
C GLN A 101 8.26 -1.59 -8.09
N TYR A 102 7.79 -2.42 -9.02
CA TYR A 102 7.95 -3.86 -8.93
C TYR A 102 9.22 -4.27 -9.66
N LEU A 103 10.24 -4.62 -8.91
CA LEU A 103 11.56 -4.99 -9.43
C LEU A 103 12.13 -6.17 -8.63
N ASN A 104 12.76 -7.13 -9.31
CA ASN A 104 13.41 -8.29 -8.68
C ASN A 104 12.47 -9.06 -7.74
N LYS A 105 11.21 -9.27 -8.15
CA LYS A 105 10.15 -9.94 -7.37
C LYS A 105 9.86 -9.26 -6.02
N SER A 106 10.10 -7.95 -5.93
CA SER A 106 9.84 -7.14 -4.75
C SER A 106 9.17 -5.82 -5.13
N LEU A 107 8.35 -5.28 -4.23
CA LEU A 107 7.89 -3.90 -4.32
C LEU A 107 8.83 -2.98 -3.55
N ASN A 108 9.40 -2.01 -4.25
CA ASN A 108 10.39 -1.10 -3.70
C ASN A 108 9.88 0.33 -3.73
N ALA A 109 9.79 0.97 -2.56
CA ALA A 109 9.38 2.37 -2.45
C ALA A 109 10.41 3.27 -3.16
N THR A 110 9.91 4.18 -4.00
CA THR A 110 10.72 5.17 -4.75
C THR A 110 10.51 6.59 -4.27
N GLY A 111 9.55 6.82 -3.37
CA GLY A 111 9.28 8.14 -2.81
C GLY A 111 7.80 8.36 -2.55
N ARG A 112 7.40 9.63 -2.48
CA ARG A 112 5.99 10.06 -2.38
C ARG A 112 5.66 11.04 -3.49
N SER A 113 4.40 11.03 -3.92
CA SER A 113 3.89 11.99 -4.90
C SER A 113 2.51 12.47 -4.49
N ARG A 114 2.08 13.59 -5.07
CA ARG A 114 0.67 13.99 -5.08
C ARG A 114 -0.17 12.78 -5.43
N SER A 115 -1.24 12.58 -4.72
CA SER A 115 -2.15 11.45 -4.90
C SER A 115 -3.57 11.86 -4.53
N VAL A 116 -4.44 10.88 -4.53
CA VAL A 116 -5.83 11.03 -4.05
C VAL A 116 -6.11 9.99 -2.98
N SER A 117 -7.11 10.27 -2.14
CA SER A 117 -7.75 9.26 -1.31
C SER A 117 -9.10 8.87 -1.92
N ILE A 118 -9.40 7.58 -1.87
CA ILE A 118 -10.66 7.04 -2.36
C ILE A 118 -11.68 7.05 -1.23
N LEU A 119 -12.79 7.74 -1.43
CA LEU A 119 -13.88 7.77 -0.46
C LEU A 119 -14.99 6.80 -0.84
N ASN A 120 -15.51 6.07 0.17
CA ASN A 120 -16.65 5.16 0.06
C ASN A 120 -16.60 4.25 -1.17
N CYS A 121 -15.52 3.46 -1.27
CA CYS A 121 -15.32 2.56 -2.40
C CYS A 121 -15.88 1.17 -2.17
N ASN A 122 -16.38 0.59 -3.26
CA ASN A 122 -16.84 -0.80 -3.35
C ASN A 122 -16.14 -1.50 -4.51
N VAL A 123 -15.67 -2.71 -4.30
CA VAL A 123 -15.20 -3.56 -5.40
C VAL A 123 -16.40 -4.07 -6.17
N VAL A 124 -16.45 -3.77 -7.46
CA VAL A 124 -17.52 -4.23 -8.36
C VAL A 124 -17.14 -5.57 -8.95
N ASN A 125 -15.98 -5.64 -9.59
CA ASN A 125 -15.55 -6.83 -10.32
C ASN A 125 -14.02 -6.91 -10.45
N ILE A 126 -13.53 -8.10 -10.77
CA ILE A 126 -12.16 -8.32 -11.23
C ILE A 126 -12.14 -8.31 -12.75
N ARG A 127 -11.32 -7.46 -13.33
CA ARG A 127 -11.27 -7.20 -14.76
C ARG A 127 -10.20 -8.07 -15.42
N SER A 128 -10.56 -9.29 -15.78
CA SER A 128 -9.69 -10.21 -16.51
C SER A 128 -9.46 -9.81 -17.98
N ASP A 129 -10.30 -8.93 -18.48
CA ASP A 129 -10.23 -8.32 -19.84
C ASP A 129 -9.24 -7.15 -19.90
N LYS A 130 -8.74 -6.67 -18.76
CA LYS A 130 -7.80 -5.56 -18.64
C LYS A 130 -6.41 -6.02 -18.24
N LYS A 131 -5.39 -5.35 -18.78
CA LYS A 131 -3.98 -5.62 -18.48
C LYS A 131 -3.47 -4.70 -17.37
N ALA A 132 -2.56 -5.21 -16.58
CA ALA A 132 -1.85 -4.43 -15.57
C ALA A 132 -0.70 -3.63 -16.24
N ASN A 133 -1.04 -2.61 -16.98
CA ASN A 133 -0.14 -1.71 -17.70
C ASN A 133 -0.59 -0.26 -17.57
N PHE A 134 0.21 0.67 -18.08
CA PHE A 134 -0.08 2.10 -18.01
C PHE A 134 -1.34 2.46 -18.84
N GLU A 135 -1.58 1.81 -19.97
CA GLU A 135 -2.73 2.07 -20.83
C GLU A 135 -4.07 1.80 -20.12
N ASP A 136 -4.19 0.64 -19.47
CA ASP A 136 -5.44 0.21 -18.81
C ASP A 136 -5.56 0.70 -17.35
N CYS A 137 -4.44 0.99 -16.68
CA CYS A 137 -4.40 1.30 -15.26
C CYS A 137 -3.56 2.54 -14.91
N GLY A 138 -3.40 3.47 -15.87
CA GLY A 138 -2.64 4.70 -15.70
C GLY A 138 -3.35 5.75 -14.86
N ILE A 139 -2.56 6.75 -14.43
CA ILE A 139 -2.99 7.90 -13.62
C ILE A 139 -4.06 8.75 -14.32
N ASP A 140 -4.13 8.70 -15.63
CA ASP A 140 -5.09 9.49 -16.42
C ASP A 140 -6.56 9.21 -16.06
N GLN A 141 -6.87 8.00 -15.55
CA GLN A 141 -8.19 7.67 -15.00
C GLN A 141 -8.54 8.54 -13.78
N ILE A 142 -7.56 8.80 -12.91
CA ILE A 142 -7.75 9.62 -11.70
C ILE A 142 -7.85 11.09 -12.08
N ILE A 143 -6.96 11.57 -12.95
CA ILE A 143 -6.96 12.95 -13.44
C ILE A 143 -8.33 13.32 -14.03
N LYS A 144 -8.87 12.44 -14.87
CA LYS A 144 -10.17 12.67 -15.53
C LYS A 144 -11.33 12.82 -14.55
N VAL A 145 -11.27 12.11 -13.41
CA VAL A 145 -12.39 12.09 -12.43
C VAL A 145 -12.17 13.10 -11.30
N SER A 146 -10.91 13.25 -10.83
CA SER A 146 -10.59 14.15 -9.71
C SER A 146 -10.49 15.63 -10.11
N GLY A 147 -10.27 15.91 -11.40
CA GLY A 147 -10.00 17.28 -11.89
C GLY A 147 -8.62 17.82 -11.52
N ILE A 148 -7.77 17.04 -10.84
CA ILE A 148 -6.41 17.48 -10.46
C ILE A 148 -5.51 17.47 -11.70
N PRO A 149 -4.81 18.58 -12.01
CA PRO A 149 -3.93 18.65 -13.17
C PRO A 149 -2.81 17.62 -13.14
N LYS A 150 -2.49 17.02 -14.28
CA LYS A 150 -1.41 16.01 -14.43
C LYS A 150 -0.05 16.54 -13.93
N SER A 151 0.20 17.85 -14.07
CA SER A 151 1.42 18.49 -13.60
C SER A 151 1.65 18.37 -12.10
N GLU A 152 0.59 18.26 -11.29
CA GLU A 152 0.68 18.13 -9.84
C GLU A 152 1.11 16.73 -9.39
N PHE A 153 0.95 15.72 -10.22
CA PHE A 153 1.42 14.36 -9.94
C PHE A 153 2.91 14.16 -10.25
N LYS A 154 3.60 15.21 -10.74
CA LYS A 154 5.05 15.19 -10.98
C LYS A 154 5.82 15.14 -9.67
N GLU A 155 7.04 14.66 -9.75
CA GLU A 155 7.89 14.31 -8.62
C GLU A 155 8.12 15.44 -7.61
N THR A 156 7.96 15.12 -6.35
CA THR A 156 8.67 15.81 -5.27
C THR A 156 9.94 15.02 -4.94
N ASN A 157 11.06 15.72 -4.86
CA ASN A 157 12.40 15.16 -4.58
C ASN A 157 12.40 14.18 -3.40
N ASN A 158 13.28 13.17 -3.47
CA ASN A 158 13.53 12.07 -2.53
C ASN A 158 13.74 12.44 -1.04
N LYS A 159 13.56 13.69 -0.62
CA LYS A 159 13.69 14.12 0.78
C LYS A 159 12.59 13.59 1.71
N ASP A 160 11.49 13.09 1.15
CA ASP A 160 10.32 12.65 1.90
C ASP A 160 10.15 11.11 2.01
N LEU A 161 11.18 10.33 1.73
CA LEU A 161 11.16 8.93 2.10
C LEU A 161 10.98 8.84 3.62
N PRO A 162 9.98 8.11 4.13
CA PRO A 162 9.84 7.94 5.56
C PRO A 162 11.14 7.31 6.07
N LYS A 163 11.92 8.07 6.81
CA LYS A 163 12.97 7.50 7.68
C LYS A 163 12.24 6.46 8.50
N SER A 164 12.52 5.21 8.20
CA SER A 164 11.72 4.06 8.54
C SER A 164 11.24 4.12 10.00
N LYS A 165 9.93 4.00 10.23
CA LYS A 165 9.37 3.61 11.55
C LYS A 165 9.97 2.28 12.06
N ILE A 166 10.73 1.58 11.24
CA ILE A 166 11.49 0.37 11.56
C ILE A 166 12.38 0.59 12.79
N ILE A 167 13.04 1.75 12.91
CA ILE A 167 13.86 2.04 14.10
C ILE A 167 13.02 2.14 15.38
N LYS A 168 11.81 2.72 15.30
CA LYS A 168 10.92 2.79 16.48
C LYS A 168 10.32 1.43 16.85
N VAL A 169 10.00 0.59 15.88
CA VAL A 169 9.50 -0.78 16.14
C VAL A 169 10.63 -1.68 16.66
N MET A 170 11.82 -1.59 16.11
CA MET A 170 12.98 -2.32 16.64
C MET A 170 13.33 -1.87 18.06
N ASN A 171 13.30 -0.57 18.35
CA ASN A 171 13.51 -0.06 19.70
C ASN A 171 12.38 -0.48 20.66
N ALA A 172 11.12 -0.53 20.23
CA ALA A 172 10.01 -1.01 21.03
C ALA A 172 10.11 -2.53 21.29
N ILE A 173 10.50 -3.31 20.30
CA ILE A 173 10.73 -4.76 20.45
C ILE A 173 11.94 -5.01 21.37
N LEU A 174 13.03 -4.26 21.21
CA LEU A 174 14.18 -4.36 22.09
C LEU A 174 13.85 -3.99 23.55
N ILE A 175 13.02 -2.97 23.77
CA ILE A 175 12.54 -2.59 25.10
C ILE A 175 11.63 -3.70 25.68
N TYR A 176 10.72 -4.27 24.89
CA TYR A 176 9.84 -5.35 25.33
C TYR A 176 10.63 -6.61 25.73
N TYR A 177 11.63 -7.01 24.93
CA TYR A 177 12.50 -8.15 25.27
C TYR A 177 13.42 -7.89 26.45
N SER A 178 13.85 -6.65 26.70
CA SER A 178 14.66 -6.30 27.88
C SER A 178 13.87 -6.37 29.20
N TYR A 179 12.54 -6.19 29.16
CA TYR A 179 11.69 -6.32 30.35
C TYR A 179 11.19 -7.74 30.63
N SER A 180 11.20 -8.62 29.62
CA SER A 180 10.64 -9.96 29.75
C SER A 180 11.65 -11.09 30.03
N SER A 181 12.96 -10.80 30.11
CA SER A 181 13.98 -11.82 30.36
C SER A 181 15.17 -11.27 31.13
N PRO A 182 15.41 -11.76 32.38
CA PRO A 182 16.52 -11.31 33.24
C PRO A 182 17.93 -11.65 32.70
N SER A 183 18.04 -12.55 31.73
CA SER A 183 19.33 -13.04 31.21
C SER A 183 19.99 -12.12 30.17
N TYR A 184 19.32 -11.06 29.71
CA TYR A 184 19.85 -10.17 28.67
C TYR A 184 20.63 -8.95 29.20
N PHE A 185 20.66 -8.74 30.51
CA PHE A 185 21.38 -7.60 31.10
C PHE A 185 22.91 -7.64 30.87
N SER A 186 23.46 -8.84 30.65
CA SER A 186 24.91 -9.05 30.42
C SER A 186 25.35 -8.64 28.99
N PHE A 187 24.44 -8.62 28.03
CA PHE A 187 24.78 -8.32 26.63
C PHE A 187 24.86 -6.80 26.35
N TYR A 188 24.10 -6.00 27.07
CA TYR A 188 24.03 -4.54 26.86
C TYR A 188 25.24 -3.78 27.46
N SER A 189 25.90 -4.33 28.47
CA SER A 189 27.10 -3.69 29.03
C SER A 189 28.30 -3.73 28.08
N ARG A 190 28.34 -4.70 27.14
CA ARG A 190 29.42 -4.82 26.14
C ARG A 190 29.25 -3.95 24.90
N LEU A 191 28.04 -3.55 24.57
CA LEU A 191 27.76 -2.70 23.36
C LEU A 191 27.92 -1.20 23.63
N ARG A 192 28.09 -0.77 24.90
CA ARG A 192 28.38 0.63 25.22
C ARG A 192 29.86 0.98 25.23
N GLN A 193 30.73 0.01 24.98
CA GLN A 193 32.20 0.19 24.93
C GLN A 193 32.79 0.05 23.52
N LEU A 194 31.94 -0.03 22.51
CA LEU A 194 32.27 0.11 21.08
C LEU A 194 31.60 1.36 20.52
#